data_e00885189888a8b9b3645d382a8c73db
#
_entry.id   e00885189888a8b9b3645d382a8c73db
#
_cell.length_a   1.000
_cell.length_b   1.000
_cell.length_c   1.000
_cell.angle_alpha   90.00
_cell.angle_beta   90.00
_cell.angle_gamma   90.00
#
_symmetry.space_group_name_H-M   'P 1'
#
loop_
_entity.id
_entity.type
_entity.pdbx_description
1 polymer ?
#
loop_
_entity_poly.entity_id
_entity_poly.type
_entity_poly.pdbx_seq_one_letter_code
_entity_poly.pdbx_strand_id
1 'polypeptide(L)'
;LMLIGNIKMGYLRGKKNASVILLEFSDYQCPFCGRVQPTINRLINDYKDRVTFGYRHFPLSFHKEADEAAIATECAREQDKFLELHLLLFSRQKSQTSADLKKYAREIKVSSPEKFDKCLDSEKFRGLVEQDISDGSKLGITGTPGFLVGTFNPNTGEIKGEVLSGAQPYNVFKKTLDKYLSRQQNL
;
A
#
# COMPACT_ATOMS: atom_id res chain seq x y z
N LEU A 1 -10.41 6.06 -18.98
CA LEU A 1 -9.64 6.92 -18.09
C LEU A 1 -10.57 7.72 -17.20
N MET A 2 -10.44 7.55 -15.90
CA MET A 2 -11.16 8.36 -14.92
C MET A 2 -10.26 9.50 -14.44
N LEU A 3 -10.84 10.69 -14.28
CA LEU A 3 -10.21 11.77 -13.53
C LEU A 3 -10.50 11.53 -12.05
N ILE A 4 -9.45 11.35 -11.25
CA ILE A 4 -9.59 10.91 -9.86
C ILE A 4 -9.37 12.06 -8.87
N GLY A 5 -8.87 13.19 -9.32
CA GLY A 5 -8.55 14.30 -8.42
C GLY A 5 -7.35 13.99 -7.51
N ASN A 6 -7.25 14.68 -6.39
CA ASN A 6 -6.14 14.50 -5.45
C ASN A 6 -6.33 13.25 -4.60
N ILE A 7 -5.37 12.33 -4.65
CA ILE A 7 -5.34 11.16 -3.78
C ILE A 7 -3.95 11.00 -3.16
N LYS A 8 -3.91 10.63 -1.88
CA LYS A 8 -2.66 10.37 -1.19
C LYS A 8 -2.12 9.00 -1.57
N MET A 9 -0.81 8.91 -1.74
CA MET A 9 -0.13 7.69 -2.18
C MET A 9 0.27 6.76 -1.03
N GLY A 10 0.16 7.20 0.24
CA GLY A 10 0.56 6.40 1.38
C GLY A 10 2.07 6.22 1.48
N TYR A 11 2.49 4.99 1.75
CA TYR A 11 3.92 4.66 1.81
C TYR A 11 4.48 4.49 0.40
N LEU A 12 5.60 5.16 0.13
CA LEU A 12 6.16 5.24 -1.23
C LEU A 12 7.36 4.30 -1.42
N ARG A 13 7.39 3.66 -2.58
CA ARG A 13 8.54 2.91 -3.09
C ARG A 13 8.76 3.29 -4.55
N GLY A 14 9.94 2.97 -5.09
CA GLY A 14 10.28 3.32 -6.46
C GLY A 14 10.67 4.78 -6.60
N LYS A 15 10.36 5.38 -7.74
CA LYS A 15 10.70 6.79 -8.00
C LYS A 15 9.75 7.72 -7.25
N LYS A 16 10.30 8.69 -6.54
CA LYS A 16 9.50 9.75 -5.93
C LYS A 16 9.05 10.74 -7.00
N ASN A 17 7.79 11.17 -6.93
CA ASN A 17 7.22 12.17 -7.83
C ASN A 17 7.28 11.79 -9.32
N ALA A 18 7.15 10.52 -9.65
CA ALA A 18 7.04 10.09 -11.03
C ALA A 18 5.70 10.53 -11.64
N SER A 19 5.66 10.70 -12.95
CA SER A 19 4.43 11.03 -13.66
C SER A 19 3.51 9.81 -13.88
N VAL A 20 4.01 8.61 -13.64
CA VAL A 20 3.21 7.37 -13.66
C VAL A 20 3.23 6.76 -12.28
N ILE A 21 2.05 6.33 -11.80
CA ILE A 21 1.89 5.78 -10.47
C ILE A 21 1.19 4.42 -10.50
N LEU A 22 1.52 3.58 -9.51
CA LEU A 22 0.75 2.40 -9.14
C LEU A 22 0.51 2.45 -7.64
N LEU A 23 -0.76 2.53 -7.25
CA LEU A 23 -1.17 2.60 -5.85
C LEU A 23 -1.93 1.33 -5.48
N GLU A 24 -1.42 0.61 -4.48
CA GLU A 24 -2.06 -0.60 -3.95
C GLU A 24 -2.90 -0.28 -2.73
N PHE A 25 -4.16 -0.74 -2.73
CA PHE A 25 -5.01 -0.81 -1.54
C PHE A 25 -5.08 -2.27 -1.10
N SER A 26 -4.70 -2.56 0.14
CA SER A 26 -4.37 -3.92 0.51
C SER A 26 -4.66 -4.23 1.98
N ASP A 27 -4.63 -5.52 2.32
CA ASP A 27 -5.00 -6.07 3.62
C ASP A 27 -3.97 -7.14 3.99
N TYR A 28 -3.34 -6.99 5.14
CA TYR A 28 -2.24 -7.89 5.57
C TYR A 28 -2.69 -9.32 5.86
N GLN A 29 -3.98 -9.56 6.06
CA GLN A 29 -4.51 -10.91 6.27
C GLN A 29 -5.15 -11.51 5.03
N CYS A 30 -5.32 -10.73 3.96
CA CYS A 30 -5.92 -11.21 2.72
C CYS A 30 -4.94 -12.14 1.97
N PRO A 31 -5.32 -13.40 1.69
CA PRO A 31 -4.44 -14.32 0.95
C PRO A 31 -4.04 -13.82 -0.44
N PHE A 32 -4.96 -13.18 -1.16
CA PHE A 32 -4.69 -12.61 -2.49
C PHE A 32 -3.68 -11.46 -2.40
N CYS A 33 -3.75 -10.64 -1.33
CA CYS A 33 -2.79 -9.57 -1.09
C CYS A 33 -1.38 -10.13 -0.83
N GLY A 34 -1.28 -11.22 -0.08
CA GLY A 34 -0.01 -11.91 0.12
C GLY A 34 0.53 -12.51 -1.17
N ARG A 35 -0.35 -13.15 -1.95
CA ARG A 35 0.01 -13.80 -3.21
C ARG A 35 0.56 -12.82 -4.24
N VAL A 36 0.07 -11.60 -4.27
CA VAL A 36 0.50 -10.60 -5.26
C VAL A 36 1.85 -9.95 -4.90
N GLN A 37 2.34 -10.09 -3.67
CA GLN A 37 3.56 -9.39 -3.24
C GLN A 37 4.80 -9.71 -4.08
N PRO A 38 5.09 -10.96 -4.47
CA PRO A 38 6.21 -11.22 -5.37
C PRO A 38 6.09 -10.47 -6.70
N THR A 39 4.88 -10.38 -7.25
CA THR A 39 4.61 -9.62 -8.47
C THR A 39 4.89 -8.13 -8.26
N ILE A 40 4.40 -7.54 -7.17
CA ILE A 40 4.62 -6.13 -6.86
C ILE A 40 6.10 -5.85 -6.63
N ASN A 41 6.80 -6.70 -5.90
CA ASN A 41 8.24 -6.55 -5.68
C ASN A 41 9.03 -6.59 -6.99
N ARG A 42 8.65 -7.48 -7.92
CA ARG A 42 9.25 -7.53 -9.25
C ARG A 42 8.97 -6.27 -10.05
N LEU A 43 7.74 -5.76 -10.02
CA LEU A 43 7.38 -4.51 -10.69
C LEU A 43 8.18 -3.34 -10.14
N ILE A 44 8.31 -3.23 -8.82
CA ILE A 44 9.12 -2.18 -8.19
C ILE A 44 10.56 -2.27 -8.68
N ASN A 45 11.15 -3.46 -8.71
CA ASN A 45 12.51 -3.66 -9.19
C ASN A 45 12.66 -3.22 -10.66
N ASP A 46 11.71 -3.57 -11.50
CA ASP A 46 11.80 -3.31 -12.96
C ASP A 46 11.46 -1.85 -13.30
N TYR A 47 10.65 -1.16 -12.51
CA TYR A 47 10.14 0.18 -12.81
C TYR A 47 10.55 1.25 -11.79
N LYS A 48 11.44 0.96 -10.87
CA LYS A 48 11.82 1.86 -9.76
C LYS A 48 12.33 3.24 -10.20
N ASP A 49 12.85 3.34 -11.43
CA ASP A 49 13.39 4.60 -11.97
C ASP A 49 12.35 5.41 -12.73
N ARG A 50 11.14 4.89 -12.92
CA ARG A 50 10.11 5.48 -13.78
C ARG A 50 8.74 5.61 -13.15
N VAL A 51 8.45 4.83 -12.11
CA VAL A 51 7.12 4.72 -11.52
C VAL A 51 7.19 4.96 -10.01
N THR A 52 6.24 5.72 -9.49
CA THR A 52 6.01 5.82 -8.04
C THR A 52 5.02 4.74 -7.63
N PHE A 53 5.43 3.90 -6.68
CA PHE A 53 4.57 2.88 -6.08
C PHE A 53 4.11 3.38 -4.72
N GLY A 54 2.80 3.31 -4.48
CA GLY A 54 2.21 3.67 -3.20
C GLY A 54 1.48 2.48 -2.57
N TYR A 55 1.29 2.56 -1.26
CA TYR A 55 0.56 1.55 -0.50
C TYR A 55 -0.38 2.23 0.48
N ARG A 56 -1.66 1.86 0.42
CA ARG A 56 -2.69 2.32 1.34
C ARG A 56 -3.46 1.13 1.91
N HIS A 57 -4.00 1.30 3.09
CA HIS A 57 -4.66 0.24 3.83
C HIS A 57 -6.11 0.08 3.39
N PHE A 58 -6.54 -1.17 3.26
CA PHE A 58 -7.94 -1.50 3.01
C PHE A 58 -8.29 -2.80 3.75
N PRO A 59 -8.17 -2.80 5.10
CA PRO A 59 -8.50 -3.99 5.88
C PRO A 59 -9.98 -4.32 5.74
N LEU A 60 -10.26 -5.59 5.39
CA LEU A 60 -11.62 -6.08 5.26
C LEU A 60 -12.18 -6.47 6.61
N SER A 61 -13.46 -6.20 6.86
CA SER A 61 -14.10 -6.39 8.17
C SER A 61 -14.09 -7.83 8.67
N PHE A 62 -14.02 -8.80 7.76
CA PHE A 62 -13.99 -10.23 8.12
C PHE A 62 -12.58 -10.78 8.36
N HIS A 63 -11.55 -9.97 8.20
CA HIS A 63 -10.17 -10.30 8.58
C HIS A 63 -9.90 -9.69 9.96
N LYS A 64 -9.93 -10.54 10.97
CA LYS A 64 -10.04 -10.14 12.39
C LYS A 64 -8.97 -9.17 12.88
N GLU A 65 -7.71 -9.35 12.47
CA GLU A 65 -6.60 -8.52 12.92
C GLU A 65 -6.07 -7.56 11.84
N ALA A 66 -6.71 -7.49 10.68
CA ALA A 66 -6.20 -6.71 9.55
C ALA A 66 -6.14 -5.20 9.82
N ASP A 67 -7.12 -4.65 10.52
CA ASP A 67 -7.13 -3.23 10.87
C ASP A 67 -6.02 -2.88 11.87
N GLU A 68 -5.81 -3.72 12.88
CA GLU A 68 -4.73 -3.52 13.86
C GLU A 68 -3.35 -3.69 13.21
N ALA A 69 -3.21 -4.66 12.30
CA ALA A 69 -1.98 -4.84 11.54
C ALA A 69 -1.66 -3.61 10.68
N ALA A 70 -2.68 -3.00 10.06
CA ALA A 70 -2.54 -1.74 9.31
C ALA A 70 -2.05 -0.61 10.23
N ILE A 71 -2.66 -0.45 11.40
CA ILE A 71 -2.24 0.54 12.40
C ILE A 71 -0.79 0.30 12.81
N ALA A 72 -0.42 -0.97 13.03
CA ALA A 72 0.93 -1.35 13.45
C ALA A 72 2.00 -0.89 12.44
N THR A 73 1.74 -1.01 11.14
CA THR A 73 2.70 -0.56 10.12
C THR A 73 2.90 0.96 10.17
N GLU A 74 1.86 1.73 10.46
CA GLU A 74 2.00 3.18 10.64
C GLU A 74 2.74 3.52 11.94
N CYS A 75 2.54 2.76 13.01
CA CYS A 75 3.36 2.89 14.22
C CYS A 75 4.84 2.60 13.95
N ALA A 76 5.12 1.59 13.13
CA ALA A 76 6.49 1.29 12.69
C ALA A 76 7.05 2.42 11.82
N ARG A 77 6.20 3.04 10.98
CA ARG A 77 6.59 4.16 10.11
C ARG A 77 7.10 5.35 10.90
N GLU A 78 6.55 5.63 12.07
CA GLU A 78 7.04 6.68 12.96
C GLU A 78 8.51 6.48 13.36
N GLN A 79 9.00 5.25 13.27
CA GLN A 79 10.36 4.86 13.64
C GLN A 79 11.16 4.35 12.43
N ASP A 80 10.76 4.74 11.22
CA ASP A 80 11.42 4.39 9.95
C ASP A 80 11.50 2.87 9.70
N LYS A 81 10.47 2.12 10.15
CA LYS A 81 10.42 0.67 10.04
C LYS A 81 9.15 0.14 9.32
N PHE A 82 8.51 1.00 8.53
CA PHE A 82 7.31 0.58 7.79
C PHE A 82 7.59 -0.64 6.89
N LEU A 83 8.59 -0.55 6.03
CA LEU A 83 8.85 -1.60 5.03
C LEU A 83 9.19 -2.93 5.69
N GLU A 84 10.00 -2.90 6.73
CA GLU A 84 10.38 -4.11 7.45
C GLU A 84 9.16 -4.81 8.04
N LEU A 85 8.25 -4.08 8.68
CA LEU A 85 7.04 -4.66 9.23
C LEU A 85 6.07 -5.11 8.13
N HIS A 86 5.91 -4.31 7.09
CA HIS A 86 5.08 -4.60 5.91
C HIS A 86 5.45 -5.96 5.28
N LEU A 87 6.73 -6.17 5.01
CA LEU A 87 7.21 -7.42 4.44
C LEU A 87 7.03 -8.59 5.40
N LEU A 88 7.28 -8.38 6.68
CA LEU A 88 7.15 -9.42 7.70
C LEU A 88 5.68 -9.86 7.84
N LEU A 89 4.73 -8.92 7.86
CA LEU A 89 3.31 -9.24 7.99
C LEU A 89 2.81 -10.09 6.82
N PHE A 90 3.18 -9.78 5.60
CA PHE A 90 2.80 -10.62 4.46
C PHE A 90 3.43 -12.01 4.51
N SER A 91 4.57 -12.17 5.16
CA SER A 91 5.19 -13.49 5.36
C SER A 91 4.55 -14.28 6.52
N ARG A 92 3.76 -13.62 7.37
CA ARG A 92 3.17 -14.20 8.59
C ARG A 92 1.69 -13.84 8.73
N GLN A 93 0.92 -14.07 7.68
CA GLN A 93 -0.48 -13.64 7.59
C GLN A 93 -1.40 -14.28 8.65
N LYS A 94 -1.03 -15.43 9.20
CA LYS A 94 -1.83 -16.15 10.19
C LYS A 94 -1.51 -15.79 11.64
N SER A 95 -0.54 -14.93 11.88
CA SER A 95 -0.04 -14.60 13.22
C SER A 95 0.08 -13.08 13.35
N GLN A 96 -1.05 -12.39 13.54
CA GLN A 96 -1.13 -10.93 13.59
C GLN A 96 -1.94 -10.41 14.77
N THR A 97 -1.91 -11.13 15.90
CA THR A 97 -2.51 -10.64 17.14
C THR A 97 -1.73 -9.43 17.66
N SER A 98 -2.33 -8.68 18.59
CA SER A 98 -1.65 -7.56 19.24
C SER A 98 -0.29 -7.96 19.82
N ALA A 99 -0.24 -9.11 20.50
CA ALA A 99 1.01 -9.66 21.04
C ALA A 99 2.04 -9.97 19.94
N ASP A 100 1.58 -10.56 18.86
CA ASP A 100 2.45 -10.84 17.70
C ASP A 100 3.03 -9.55 17.11
N LEU A 101 2.20 -8.53 16.92
CA LEU A 101 2.62 -7.25 16.36
C LEU A 101 3.69 -6.57 17.21
N LYS A 102 3.53 -6.60 18.54
CA LYS A 102 4.53 -6.08 19.48
C LYS A 102 5.83 -6.87 19.42
N LYS A 103 5.74 -8.19 19.30
CA LYS A 103 6.91 -9.05 19.12
C LYS A 103 7.64 -8.71 17.81
N TYR A 104 6.91 -8.50 16.73
CA TYR A 104 7.50 -8.15 15.43
C TYR A 104 8.20 -6.80 15.47
N ALA A 105 7.66 -5.83 16.20
CA ALA A 105 8.32 -4.54 16.38
C ALA A 105 9.72 -4.69 16.99
N ARG A 106 9.87 -5.59 17.93
CA ARG A 106 11.19 -5.90 18.55
C ARG A 106 12.09 -6.66 17.58
N GLU A 107 11.53 -7.58 16.83
CA GLU A 107 12.26 -8.37 15.83
C GLU A 107 12.84 -7.49 14.72
N ILE A 108 12.09 -6.50 14.25
CA ILE A 108 12.56 -5.53 13.24
C ILE A 108 13.39 -4.39 13.84
N LYS A 109 13.59 -4.40 15.15
CA LYS A 109 14.45 -3.46 15.88
C LYS A 109 13.99 -2.00 15.78
N VAL A 110 12.71 -1.74 16.07
CA VAL A 110 12.27 -0.36 16.27
C VAL A 110 13.09 0.29 17.39
N SER A 111 13.38 1.59 17.26
CA SER A 111 14.24 2.29 18.22
C SER A 111 13.62 2.38 19.61
N SER A 112 12.29 2.48 19.71
CA SER A 112 11.58 2.50 20.98
C SER A 112 10.40 1.52 20.94
N PRO A 113 10.57 0.28 21.46
CA PRO A 113 9.46 -0.69 21.55
C PRO A 113 8.29 -0.19 22.39
N GLU A 114 8.54 0.55 23.46
CA GLU A 114 7.48 1.09 24.33
C GLU A 114 6.65 2.13 23.60
N LYS A 115 7.27 2.97 22.78
CA LYS A 115 6.58 3.96 21.96
C LYS A 115 5.71 3.26 20.90
N PHE A 116 6.21 2.19 20.30
CA PHE A 116 5.44 1.36 19.37
C PHE A 116 4.21 0.76 20.06
N ASP A 117 4.41 0.14 21.22
CA ASP A 117 3.33 -0.49 21.99
C ASP A 117 2.23 0.52 22.33
N LYS A 118 2.62 1.71 22.81
CA LYS A 118 1.68 2.78 23.14
C LYS A 118 0.92 3.28 21.90
N CYS A 119 1.61 3.43 20.78
CA CYS A 119 1.00 3.81 19.51
C CYS A 119 -0.06 2.79 19.08
N LEU A 120 0.27 1.51 19.17
CA LEU A 120 -0.63 0.42 18.80
C LEU A 120 -1.84 0.35 19.76
N ASP A 121 -1.59 0.34 21.07
CA ASP A 121 -2.64 0.22 22.08
C ASP A 121 -3.61 1.41 22.08
N SER A 122 -3.12 2.62 21.79
CA SER A 122 -3.95 3.81 21.66
C SER A 122 -4.63 3.94 20.31
N GLU A 123 -4.34 3.03 19.38
CA GLU A 123 -4.86 3.07 18.00
C GLU A 123 -4.61 4.43 17.32
N LYS A 124 -3.41 4.98 17.53
CA LYS A 124 -3.03 6.33 17.08
C LYS A 124 -3.36 6.61 15.60
N PHE A 125 -3.23 5.62 14.74
CA PHE A 125 -3.41 5.77 13.30
C PHE A 125 -4.73 5.18 12.77
N ARG A 126 -5.70 4.91 13.64
CA ARG A 126 -7.01 4.40 13.20
C ARG A 126 -7.67 5.34 12.20
N GLY A 127 -7.64 6.63 12.45
CA GLY A 127 -8.21 7.63 11.54
C GLY A 127 -7.55 7.61 10.15
N LEU A 128 -6.23 7.41 10.10
CA LEU A 128 -5.51 7.26 8.83
C LEU A 128 -5.99 6.02 8.07
N VAL A 129 -6.13 4.89 8.75
CA VAL A 129 -6.60 3.64 8.13
C VAL A 129 -8.03 3.81 7.62
N GLU A 130 -8.91 4.43 8.39
CA GLU A 130 -10.28 4.72 7.98
C GLU A 130 -10.35 5.63 6.76
N GLN A 131 -9.46 6.64 6.69
CA GLN A 131 -9.37 7.50 5.51
C GLN A 131 -8.91 6.73 4.28
N ASP A 132 -7.96 5.81 4.43
CA ASP A 132 -7.50 4.94 3.35
C ASP A 132 -8.66 4.09 2.80
N ILE A 133 -9.46 3.51 3.68
CA ILE A 133 -10.64 2.71 3.30
C ILE A 133 -11.66 3.59 2.56
N SER A 134 -11.93 4.78 3.09
CA SER A 134 -12.86 5.72 2.46
C SER A 134 -12.41 6.10 1.05
N ASP A 135 -11.15 6.45 0.90
CA ASP A 135 -10.60 6.82 -0.41
C ASP A 135 -10.64 5.67 -1.41
N GLY A 136 -10.28 4.46 -0.97
CA GLY A 136 -10.37 3.26 -1.82
C GLY A 136 -11.81 2.95 -2.23
N SER A 137 -12.75 3.09 -1.31
CA SER A 137 -14.18 2.88 -1.59
C SER A 137 -14.71 3.87 -2.62
N LYS A 138 -14.28 5.13 -2.55
CA LYS A 138 -14.64 6.16 -3.53
C LYS A 138 -14.10 5.85 -4.93
N LEU A 139 -13.01 5.11 -5.03
CA LEU A 139 -12.46 4.63 -6.31
C LEU A 139 -13.20 3.42 -6.86
N GLY A 140 -14.15 2.88 -6.11
CA GLY A 140 -14.90 1.68 -6.49
C GLY A 140 -14.22 0.38 -6.04
N ILE A 141 -13.19 0.46 -5.19
CA ILE A 141 -12.55 -0.73 -4.62
C ILE A 141 -13.48 -1.33 -3.58
N THR A 142 -13.81 -2.61 -3.73
CA THR A 142 -14.72 -3.35 -2.84
C THR A 142 -14.09 -4.60 -2.24
N GLY A 143 -12.90 -4.97 -2.71
CA GLY A 143 -12.14 -6.12 -2.24
C GLY A 143 -10.65 -5.88 -2.43
N THR A 144 -9.83 -6.78 -1.93
CA THR A 144 -8.38 -6.63 -1.96
C THR A 144 -7.67 -7.77 -2.67
N PRO A 145 -6.51 -7.49 -3.27
CA PRO A 145 -5.95 -6.15 -3.49
C PRO A 145 -6.70 -5.38 -4.58
N GLY A 146 -6.73 -4.05 -4.46
CA GLY A 146 -7.18 -3.16 -5.53
C GLY A 146 -6.06 -2.19 -5.89
N PHE A 147 -5.95 -1.82 -7.15
CA PHE A 147 -4.84 -1.00 -7.63
C PHE A 147 -5.36 0.16 -8.46
N LEU A 148 -4.77 1.33 -8.24
CA LEU A 148 -4.94 2.48 -9.12
C LEU A 148 -3.67 2.65 -9.94
N VAL A 149 -3.80 2.62 -11.26
CA VAL A 149 -2.67 2.83 -12.19
C VAL A 149 -3.00 4.01 -13.07
N GLY A 150 -2.07 4.93 -13.23
CA GLY A 150 -2.33 6.10 -14.05
C GLY A 150 -1.20 7.10 -14.07
N THR A 151 -1.55 8.31 -14.52
CA THR A 151 -0.65 9.44 -14.60
C THR A 151 -0.93 10.42 -13.46
N PHE A 152 0.13 11.07 -12.98
CA PHE A 152 0.09 12.07 -11.94
C PHE A 152 0.58 13.40 -12.48
N ASN A 153 -0.20 14.46 -12.29
CA ASN A 153 0.20 15.82 -12.62
C ASN A 153 0.71 16.51 -11.36
N PRO A 154 2.02 16.81 -11.26
CA PRO A 154 2.57 17.42 -10.05
C PRO A 154 2.11 18.86 -9.83
N ASN A 155 1.64 19.57 -10.88
CA ASN A 155 1.17 20.94 -10.79
C ASN A 155 -0.23 21.03 -10.18
N THR A 156 -1.09 20.06 -10.45
CA THR A 156 -2.49 20.05 -9.99
C THR A 156 -2.76 19.02 -8.91
N GLY A 157 -1.88 18.01 -8.77
CA GLY A 157 -2.11 16.84 -7.90
C GLY A 157 -3.11 15.84 -8.45
N GLU A 158 -3.59 16.06 -9.67
CA GLU A 158 -4.59 15.20 -10.30
C GLU A 158 -4.01 13.90 -10.78
N ILE A 159 -4.80 12.83 -10.62
CA ILE A 159 -4.51 11.51 -11.16
C ILE A 159 -5.57 11.16 -12.21
N LYS A 160 -5.10 10.71 -13.36
CA LYS A 160 -5.95 10.12 -14.41
C LYS A 160 -5.54 8.68 -14.58
N GLY A 161 -6.49 7.76 -14.40
CA GLY A 161 -6.11 6.36 -14.44
C GLY A 161 -7.28 5.40 -14.43
N GLU A 162 -6.96 4.17 -14.08
CA GLU A 162 -7.89 3.07 -14.03
C GLU A 162 -7.64 2.20 -12.82
N VAL A 163 -8.67 1.51 -12.36
CA VAL A 163 -8.58 0.56 -11.26
C VAL A 163 -8.42 -0.85 -11.82
N LEU A 164 -7.41 -1.57 -11.32
CA LEU A 164 -7.23 -3.00 -11.55
C LEU A 164 -7.64 -3.73 -10.27
N SER A 165 -8.47 -4.76 -10.40
CA SER A 165 -8.97 -5.53 -9.26
C SER A 165 -8.27 -6.88 -9.16
N GLY A 166 -7.85 -7.23 -7.94
CA GLY A 166 -7.35 -8.55 -7.61
C GLY A 166 -5.87 -8.76 -7.91
N ALA A 167 -5.41 -9.95 -7.56
CA ALA A 167 -4.02 -10.38 -7.71
C ALA A 167 -3.74 -10.77 -9.17
N GLN A 168 -3.67 -9.79 -10.04
CA GLN A 168 -3.39 -9.98 -11.46
C GLN A 168 -1.98 -10.49 -11.69
N PRO A 169 -1.74 -11.22 -12.81
CA PRO A 169 -0.38 -11.61 -13.16
C PRO A 169 0.48 -10.41 -13.56
N TYR A 170 1.79 -10.57 -13.45
CA TYR A 170 2.78 -9.53 -13.76
C TYR A 170 2.52 -8.84 -15.11
N ASN A 171 2.20 -9.63 -16.16
CA ASN A 171 2.00 -9.08 -17.51
C ASN A 171 0.83 -8.09 -17.60
N VAL A 172 -0.19 -8.24 -16.79
CA VAL A 172 -1.32 -7.29 -16.75
C VAL A 172 -0.86 -5.94 -16.21
N PHE A 173 -0.12 -5.94 -15.11
CA PHE A 173 0.48 -4.71 -14.55
C PHE A 173 1.48 -4.08 -15.52
N LYS A 174 2.37 -4.89 -16.09
CA LYS A 174 3.38 -4.43 -17.05
C LYS A 174 2.73 -3.72 -18.23
N LYS A 175 1.76 -4.35 -18.86
CA LYS A 175 1.04 -3.79 -20.02
C LYS A 175 0.38 -2.46 -19.66
N THR A 176 -0.24 -2.39 -18.48
CA THR A 176 -0.91 -1.17 -18.03
C THR A 176 0.08 -0.04 -17.74
N LEU A 177 1.17 -0.35 -17.02
CA LEU A 177 2.22 0.64 -16.76
C LEU A 177 2.88 1.14 -18.05
N ASP A 178 3.21 0.23 -18.95
CA ASP A 178 3.84 0.59 -20.23
C ASP A 178 2.93 1.50 -21.06
N LYS A 179 1.63 1.28 -21.04
CA LYS A 179 0.64 2.14 -21.68
C LYS A 179 0.72 3.58 -21.17
N TYR A 180 0.75 3.78 -19.86
CA TYR A 180 0.84 5.12 -19.28
C TYR A 180 2.20 5.77 -19.47
N LEU A 181 3.28 4.98 -19.41
CA LEU A 181 4.64 5.47 -19.69
C LEU A 181 4.77 5.95 -21.12
N SER A 182 4.21 5.23 -22.08
CA SER A 182 4.22 5.62 -23.49
C SER A 182 3.48 6.94 -23.73
N ARG A 183 2.35 7.15 -23.05
CA ARG A 183 1.59 8.41 -23.14
C ARG A 183 2.39 9.60 -22.64
N GLN A 184 3.22 9.43 -21.60
CA GLN A 184 4.05 10.50 -21.06
C GLN A 184 5.19 10.88 -22.00
N GLN A 185 5.71 9.95 -22.81
CA GLN A 185 6.76 10.22 -23.81
C GLN A 185 6.25 11.06 -24.98
N ASN A 186 4.94 11.10 -25.21
CA ASN A 186 4.31 11.81 -26.33
C ASN A 186 3.81 13.22 -25.94
N LEU A 187 4.13 13.70 -24.74
CA LEU A 187 3.84 15.04 -24.24
C LEU A 187 5.11 15.91 -24.29
#